data_14985c1664f7dd178d86b00b623e85f1
#
_entry.id   14985c1664f7dd178d86b00b623e85f1
#
_cell.length_a   1.000
_cell.length_b   1.000
_cell.length_c   1.000
_cell.angle_alpha   90.00
_cell.angle_beta   90.00
_cell.angle_gamma   90.00
#
_symmetry.space_group_name_H-M   'P 1'
#
loop_
_entity.id
_entity.type
_entity.pdbx_description
1 polymer ?
#
loop_
_entity_poly.entity_id
_entity_poly.type
_entity_poly.pdbx_seq_one_letter_code
_entity_poly.pdbx_strand_id
1 'polypeptide(L)'
;MEYLTIKSYHEALNQGADAKQLVRHYLERIDKYDKQGPAINAIIAVNPNWEEELDQILQTMDPKAPLFAVPVLVKDNIDVKGMATTAGSLSLVDNIATEDAPIIQRIRRAGGLVLAKTNLHEFAIWGETLSSMLGQTKNPYDLTRTPGGSSGGTGAALAMDFGIVGLGTDTINSVRSPSSANNLVGLRPSTAILSSYGIVPYSFTQDTAGPMARNLADVSLLYRVLSDDWRQVEIENKPKVGVLRSFFGSNPDVLQAMEHVLERLSQSVELVELDEEFDNQYLIDQVSVHLYDLKDHLNHYLAQKDNAPVKSFDDIIASGKFHPGIKENLEKAAQLSTTDPAYQPRIAEAKQWRDRLIRLFDEKDLTALVYPHQQQLICKIGGSQIGRNGVLASITGFCSLSLPAGFSAQSDDAPLGVPIGYELLARPGADLDLLTLGKLVFDETKFVAPLTGKGV
;
A
#
# COMPACT_ATOMS: atom_id res chain seq x y z
N MET A 1 -23.06 -1.74 -12.16
CA MET A 1 -23.13 -2.43 -10.85
C MET A 1 -22.51 -1.48 -9.82
N GLU A 2 -23.05 -1.38 -8.62
CA GLU A 2 -22.47 -0.58 -7.54
C GLU A 2 -21.19 -1.27 -7.06
N TYR A 3 -20.18 -0.50 -6.63
CA TYR A 3 -18.92 -1.06 -6.11
C TYR A 3 -19.18 -1.90 -4.87
N LEU A 4 -18.70 -3.15 -4.88
CA LEU A 4 -18.93 -4.06 -3.76
C LEU A 4 -17.86 -3.87 -2.69
N THR A 5 -18.30 -3.86 -1.43
CA THR A 5 -17.49 -4.08 -0.23
C THR A 5 -17.49 -5.57 0.11
N ILE A 6 -16.62 -6.04 0.99
CA ILE A 6 -16.69 -7.43 1.49
C ILE A 6 -18.09 -7.74 2.01
N LYS A 7 -18.67 -6.82 2.79
CA LYS A 7 -20.01 -6.99 3.34
C LYS A 7 -21.08 -7.14 2.26
N SER A 8 -21.15 -6.20 1.30
CA SER A 8 -22.17 -6.25 0.26
C SER A 8 -21.95 -7.41 -0.74
N TYR A 9 -20.70 -7.86 -0.93
CA TYR A 9 -20.37 -9.06 -1.67
C TYR A 9 -20.96 -10.31 -1.01
N HIS A 10 -20.75 -10.48 0.31
CA HIS A 10 -21.33 -11.57 1.08
C HIS A 10 -22.88 -11.50 1.12
N GLU A 11 -23.45 -10.31 1.24
CA GLU A 11 -24.90 -10.11 1.14
C GLU A 11 -25.44 -10.57 -0.22
N ALA A 12 -24.74 -10.25 -1.31
CA ALA A 12 -25.13 -10.70 -2.66
C ALA A 12 -25.08 -12.25 -2.77
N LEU A 13 -24.02 -12.87 -2.29
CA LEU A 13 -23.89 -14.34 -2.26
C LEU A 13 -25.03 -14.98 -1.44
N ASN A 14 -25.34 -14.44 -0.26
CA ASN A 14 -26.43 -14.92 0.59
C ASN A 14 -27.82 -14.76 -0.08
N GLN A 15 -27.96 -13.82 -0.98
CA GLN A 15 -29.18 -13.61 -1.80
C GLN A 15 -29.19 -14.47 -3.08
N GLY A 16 -28.21 -15.34 -3.27
CA GLY A 16 -28.13 -16.28 -4.37
C GLY A 16 -27.39 -15.77 -5.61
N ALA A 17 -26.60 -14.69 -5.50
CA ALA A 17 -25.73 -14.29 -6.60
C ALA A 17 -24.69 -15.39 -6.89
N ASP A 18 -24.40 -15.62 -8.17
CA ASP A 18 -23.37 -16.56 -8.60
C ASP A 18 -21.98 -15.97 -8.39
N ALA A 19 -21.19 -16.56 -7.50
CA ALA A 19 -19.83 -16.14 -7.20
C ALA A 19 -18.92 -16.11 -8.45
N LYS A 20 -19.07 -17.08 -9.37
CA LYS A 20 -18.29 -17.09 -10.62
C LYS A 20 -18.66 -15.91 -11.53
N GLN A 21 -19.93 -15.54 -11.60
CA GLN A 21 -20.35 -14.37 -12.37
C GLN A 21 -19.81 -13.07 -11.76
N LEU A 22 -19.79 -12.96 -10.42
CA LEU A 22 -19.20 -11.81 -9.74
C LEU A 22 -17.70 -11.70 -10.02
N VAL A 23 -16.95 -12.81 -9.97
CA VAL A 23 -15.52 -12.80 -10.31
C VAL A 23 -15.30 -12.50 -11.79
N ARG A 24 -16.07 -13.07 -12.69
CA ARG A 24 -15.99 -12.77 -14.15
C ARG A 24 -16.22 -11.28 -14.43
N HIS A 25 -17.09 -10.63 -13.68
CA HIS A 25 -17.28 -9.18 -13.80
C HIS A 25 -15.97 -8.41 -13.58
N TYR A 26 -15.17 -8.75 -12.57
CA TYR A 26 -13.86 -8.13 -12.35
C TYR A 26 -12.87 -8.42 -13.49
N LEU A 27 -12.87 -9.65 -14.01
CA LEU A 27 -12.02 -10.05 -15.14
C LEU A 27 -12.39 -9.31 -16.44
N GLU A 28 -13.66 -9.15 -16.71
CA GLU A 28 -14.15 -8.35 -17.85
C GLU A 28 -13.74 -6.88 -17.73
N ARG A 29 -13.76 -6.33 -16.50
CA ARG A 29 -13.28 -4.97 -16.25
C ARG A 29 -11.77 -4.84 -16.46
N ILE A 30 -10.99 -5.84 -16.01
CA ILE A 30 -9.54 -5.91 -16.26
C ILE A 30 -9.28 -5.92 -17.77
N ASP A 31 -9.94 -6.78 -18.54
CA ASP A 31 -9.77 -6.82 -20.00
C ASP A 31 -10.10 -5.47 -20.64
N LYS A 32 -11.25 -4.90 -20.29
CA LYS A 32 -11.76 -3.67 -20.91
C LYS A 32 -10.97 -2.41 -20.55
N TYR A 33 -10.46 -2.28 -19.32
CA TYR A 33 -9.94 -1.01 -18.82
C TYR A 33 -8.45 -1.06 -18.46
N ASP A 34 -7.91 -2.25 -18.17
CA ASP A 34 -6.49 -2.38 -17.83
C ASP A 34 -5.62 -2.57 -19.06
N LYS A 35 -6.09 -3.41 -20.01
CA LYS A 35 -5.34 -3.74 -21.23
C LYS A 35 -5.83 -2.99 -22.47
N GLN A 36 -7.06 -2.53 -22.44
CA GLN A 36 -7.70 -1.78 -23.52
C GLN A 36 -8.23 -0.44 -22.98
N GLY A 37 -8.89 0.36 -23.84
CA GLY A 37 -9.47 1.64 -23.44
C GLY A 37 -8.46 2.58 -22.82
N PRO A 38 -8.61 2.97 -21.53
CA PRO A 38 -7.67 3.85 -20.85
C PRO A 38 -6.29 3.22 -20.65
N ALA A 39 -6.20 1.89 -20.76
CA ALA A 39 -4.98 1.10 -20.55
C ALA A 39 -4.28 1.51 -19.24
N ILE A 40 -4.95 1.25 -18.13
CA ILE A 40 -4.46 1.59 -16.76
C ILE A 40 -3.15 0.91 -16.48
N ASN A 41 -2.98 -0.33 -16.96
CA ASN A 41 -1.75 -1.09 -16.88
C ASN A 41 -1.36 -1.42 -15.42
N ALA A 42 -2.35 -1.87 -14.64
CA ALA A 42 -2.22 -2.17 -13.22
C ALA A 42 -2.02 -3.67 -12.92
N ILE A 43 -2.45 -4.57 -13.83
CA ILE A 43 -2.43 -6.03 -13.61
C ILE A 43 -1.28 -6.67 -14.39
N ILE A 44 -0.35 -7.31 -13.69
CA ILE A 44 0.74 -8.10 -14.28
C ILE A 44 0.21 -9.46 -14.76
N ALA A 45 -0.50 -10.19 -13.88
CA ALA A 45 -1.03 -11.50 -14.19
C ALA A 45 -2.34 -11.77 -13.46
N VAL A 46 -3.30 -12.36 -14.14
CA VAL A 46 -4.50 -12.96 -13.53
C VAL A 46 -4.12 -14.38 -13.07
N ASN A 47 -4.65 -14.81 -11.93
CA ASN A 47 -4.47 -16.17 -11.45
C ASN A 47 -5.09 -17.17 -12.46
N PRO A 48 -4.30 -18.03 -13.12
CA PRO A 48 -4.82 -18.93 -14.14
C PRO A 48 -5.77 -19.99 -13.55
N ASN A 49 -5.69 -20.27 -12.26
CA ASN A 49 -6.46 -21.30 -11.57
C ASN A 49 -7.62 -20.71 -10.74
N TRP A 50 -8.00 -19.45 -10.99
CA TRP A 50 -9.00 -18.76 -10.16
C TRP A 50 -10.34 -19.50 -10.08
N GLU A 51 -10.76 -20.15 -11.17
CA GLU A 51 -12.08 -20.83 -11.24
C GLU A 51 -12.05 -22.12 -10.42
N GLU A 52 -10.98 -22.91 -10.49
CA GLU A 52 -10.78 -24.10 -9.69
C GLU A 52 -10.63 -23.77 -8.19
N GLU A 53 -9.85 -22.73 -7.85
CA GLU A 53 -9.71 -22.25 -6.48
C GLU A 53 -11.04 -21.74 -5.91
N LEU A 54 -11.84 -21.03 -6.71
CA LEU A 54 -13.16 -20.58 -6.28
C LEU A 54 -14.09 -21.75 -6.03
N ASP A 55 -14.13 -22.77 -6.93
CA ASP A 55 -14.92 -23.98 -6.75
C ASP A 55 -14.54 -24.70 -5.45
N GLN A 56 -13.25 -24.80 -5.15
CA GLN A 56 -12.77 -25.40 -3.91
C GLN A 56 -13.24 -24.58 -2.69
N ILE A 57 -13.13 -23.25 -2.72
CA ILE A 57 -13.61 -22.38 -1.64
C ILE A 57 -15.11 -22.62 -1.39
N LEU A 58 -15.93 -22.59 -2.46
CA LEU A 58 -17.38 -22.75 -2.37
C LEU A 58 -17.80 -24.11 -1.84
N GLN A 59 -17.00 -25.18 -2.07
CA GLN A 59 -17.28 -26.54 -1.63
C GLN A 59 -16.80 -26.85 -0.23
N THR A 60 -15.68 -26.27 0.21
CA THR A 60 -14.95 -26.73 1.40
C THR A 60 -14.90 -25.72 2.55
N MET A 61 -15.11 -24.43 2.26
CA MET A 61 -14.98 -23.38 3.27
C MET A 61 -16.32 -23.03 3.92
N ASP A 62 -16.28 -22.58 5.18
CA ASP A 62 -17.46 -22.03 5.85
C ASP A 62 -17.90 -20.73 5.12
N PRO A 63 -19.15 -20.63 4.66
CA PRO A 63 -19.69 -19.39 4.08
C PRO A 63 -19.64 -18.16 5.02
N LYS A 64 -19.41 -18.38 6.30
CA LYS A 64 -19.20 -17.31 7.30
C LYS A 64 -17.74 -16.90 7.45
N ALA A 65 -16.80 -17.54 6.73
CA ALA A 65 -15.39 -17.15 6.78
C ALA A 65 -15.23 -15.69 6.39
N PRO A 66 -14.31 -14.94 7.06
CA PRO A 66 -14.23 -13.48 6.90
C PRO A 66 -14.02 -13.00 5.47
N LEU A 67 -13.34 -13.79 4.64
CA LEU A 67 -13.06 -13.46 3.24
C LEU A 67 -13.68 -14.49 2.26
N PHE A 68 -14.74 -15.19 2.65
CA PHE A 68 -15.36 -16.23 1.83
C PHE A 68 -15.59 -15.77 0.39
N ALA A 69 -14.90 -16.39 -0.56
CA ALA A 69 -14.92 -16.12 -1.99
C ALA A 69 -14.54 -14.69 -2.41
N VAL A 70 -14.01 -13.85 -1.51
CA VAL A 70 -13.64 -12.46 -1.79
C VAL A 70 -12.43 -12.40 -2.72
N PRO A 71 -12.52 -11.72 -3.90
CA PRO A 71 -11.39 -11.54 -4.80
C PRO A 71 -10.39 -10.52 -4.25
N VAL A 72 -9.15 -10.99 -4.03
CA VAL A 72 -8.03 -10.25 -3.47
C VAL A 72 -6.98 -9.97 -4.54
N LEU A 73 -6.52 -8.72 -4.63
CA LEU A 73 -5.40 -8.30 -5.48
C LEU A 73 -4.10 -8.33 -4.67
N VAL A 74 -3.02 -8.84 -5.26
CA VAL A 74 -1.76 -9.02 -4.55
C VAL A 74 -0.62 -8.36 -5.32
N LYS A 75 0.10 -7.43 -4.67
CA LYS A 75 1.30 -6.82 -5.25
C LYS A 75 2.31 -7.88 -5.68
N ASP A 76 2.92 -7.70 -6.83
CA ASP A 76 3.73 -8.74 -7.46
C ASP A 76 5.12 -8.96 -6.84
N ASN A 77 5.38 -8.40 -5.70
CA ASN A 77 6.53 -8.77 -4.87
C ASN A 77 6.18 -9.75 -3.72
N ILE A 78 4.93 -10.24 -3.65
CA ILE A 78 4.45 -11.19 -2.62
C ILE A 78 4.24 -12.56 -3.26
N ASP A 79 4.82 -13.60 -2.68
CA ASP A 79 4.72 -14.97 -3.16
C ASP A 79 3.29 -15.51 -3.06
N VAL A 80 2.79 -15.96 -4.20
CA VAL A 80 1.54 -16.70 -4.35
C VAL A 80 1.89 -18.03 -5.03
N LYS A 81 1.66 -19.13 -4.37
CA LYS A 81 1.99 -20.48 -4.89
C LYS A 81 1.46 -20.69 -6.31
N GLY A 82 2.33 -21.12 -7.20
CA GLY A 82 2.00 -21.39 -8.61
C GLY A 82 1.98 -20.17 -9.51
N MET A 83 2.16 -18.96 -8.97
CA MET A 83 2.29 -17.71 -9.75
C MET A 83 3.72 -17.19 -9.70
N ALA A 84 4.13 -16.46 -10.72
CA ALA A 84 5.40 -15.74 -10.70
C ALA A 84 5.37 -14.61 -9.66
N THR A 85 6.50 -14.39 -8.99
CA THR A 85 6.78 -13.24 -8.13
C THR A 85 7.94 -12.48 -8.74
N THR A 86 7.60 -11.53 -9.62
CA THR A 86 8.61 -10.85 -10.45
C THR A 86 9.17 -9.59 -9.83
N ALA A 87 8.53 -9.06 -8.77
CA ALA A 87 8.82 -7.71 -8.25
C ALA A 87 8.82 -6.63 -9.35
N GLY A 88 8.02 -6.83 -10.42
CA GLY A 88 7.96 -5.96 -11.59
C GLY A 88 9.17 -6.08 -12.53
N SER A 89 10.08 -7.01 -12.30
CA SER A 89 11.34 -7.15 -13.05
C SER A 89 11.34 -8.31 -14.03
N LEU A 90 11.79 -8.06 -15.26
CA LEU A 90 12.06 -9.09 -16.25
C LEU A 90 13.17 -10.06 -15.79
N SER A 91 14.02 -9.68 -14.83
CA SER A 91 15.05 -10.56 -14.27
C SER A 91 14.46 -11.69 -13.43
N LEU A 92 13.23 -11.54 -12.93
CA LEU A 92 12.51 -12.52 -12.10
C LEU A 92 11.26 -13.10 -12.78
N VAL A 93 11.11 -12.96 -14.09
CA VAL A 93 9.89 -13.38 -14.81
C VAL A 93 9.51 -14.84 -14.59
N ASP A 94 10.49 -15.72 -14.44
CA ASP A 94 10.31 -17.16 -14.21
C ASP A 94 10.46 -17.58 -12.73
N ASN A 95 10.45 -16.62 -11.80
CA ASN A 95 10.51 -16.91 -10.36
C ASN A 95 9.12 -17.36 -9.86
N ILE A 96 8.75 -18.60 -10.18
CA ILE A 96 7.47 -19.19 -9.77
C ILE A 96 7.53 -19.57 -8.29
N ALA A 97 6.64 -19.03 -7.47
CA ALA A 97 6.55 -19.34 -6.05
C ALA A 97 6.09 -20.79 -5.83
N THR A 98 6.85 -21.58 -5.06
CA THR A 98 6.51 -22.96 -4.71
C THR A 98 5.59 -23.07 -3.51
N GLU A 99 5.48 -22.00 -2.74
CA GLU A 99 4.60 -21.86 -1.58
C GLU A 99 4.03 -20.46 -1.46
N ASP A 100 2.94 -20.31 -0.73
CA ASP A 100 2.36 -19.00 -0.39
C ASP A 100 3.17 -18.32 0.71
N ALA A 101 3.38 -17.02 0.62
CA ALA A 101 3.80 -16.21 1.76
C ALA A 101 2.82 -16.41 2.95
N PRO A 102 3.26 -16.36 4.22
CA PRO A 102 2.39 -16.56 5.38
C PRO A 102 1.14 -15.67 5.39
N ILE A 103 1.25 -14.43 4.90
CA ILE A 103 0.10 -13.52 4.76
C ILE A 103 -0.92 -14.01 3.71
N ILE A 104 -0.48 -14.65 2.63
CA ILE A 104 -1.35 -15.25 1.62
C ILE A 104 -2.01 -16.53 2.17
N GLN A 105 -1.26 -17.35 2.93
CA GLN A 105 -1.85 -18.51 3.61
C GLN A 105 -2.99 -18.10 4.55
N ARG A 106 -2.87 -16.96 5.26
CA ARG A 106 -3.94 -16.43 6.12
C ARG A 106 -5.16 -15.99 5.32
N ILE A 107 -4.96 -15.32 4.18
CA ILE A 107 -6.04 -14.95 3.26
C ILE A 107 -6.80 -16.20 2.77
N ARG A 108 -6.07 -17.23 2.30
CA ARG A 108 -6.70 -18.46 1.83
C ARG A 108 -7.44 -19.20 2.96
N ARG A 109 -6.86 -19.26 4.15
CA ARG A 109 -7.54 -19.85 5.33
C ARG A 109 -8.81 -19.10 5.74
N ALA A 110 -8.87 -17.80 5.47
CA ALA A 110 -10.05 -16.98 5.66
C ALA A 110 -11.06 -17.06 4.51
N GLY A 111 -10.81 -17.88 3.48
CA GLY A 111 -11.68 -18.08 2.32
C GLY A 111 -11.44 -17.10 1.16
N GLY A 112 -10.39 -16.30 1.20
CA GLY A 112 -10.07 -15.33 0.14
C GLY A 112 -9.55 -15.99 -1.14
N LEU A 113 -10.01 -15.50 -2.29
CA LEU A 113 -9.56 -15.87 -3.62
C LEU A 113 -8.47 -14.91 -4.08
N VAL A 114 -7.24 -15.38 -4.29
CA VAL A 114 -6.22 -14.55 -4.97
C VAL A 114 -6.58 -14.45 -6.44
N LEU A 115 -7.01 -13.26 -6.88
CA LEU A 115 -7.49 -13.05 -8.24
C LEU A 115 -6.38 -12.65 -9.21
N ALA A 116 -5.49 -11.76 -8.81
CA ALA A 116 -4.46 -11.23 -9.71
C ALA A 116 -3.23 -10.69 -8.95
N LYS A 117 -2.09 -10.68 -9.68
CA LYS A 117 -0.86 -10.00 -9.30
C LYS A 117 -0.83 -8.61 -9.93
N THR A 118 -0.52 -7.59 -9.13
CA THR A 118 -0.57 -6.19 -9.54
C THR A 118 0.81 -5.60 -9.78
N ASN A 119 0.90 -4.65 -10.71
CA ASN A 119 2.13 -3.93 -11.02
C ASN A 119 2.63 -3.12 -9.82
N LEU A 120 3.91 -2.84 -9.83
CA LEU A 120 4.59 -2.05 -8.80
C LEU A 120 5.72 -1.24 -9.44
N HIS A 121 6.27 -0.27 -8.69
CA HIS A 121 7.59 0.22 -9.07
C HIS A 121 8.60 -0.90 -8.86
N GLU A 122 9.40 -1.18 -9.87
CA GLU A 122 10.29 -2.34 -9.91
C GLU A 122 11.16 -2.45 -8.66
N PHE A 123 11.20 -3.63 -8.03
CA PHE A 123 11.82 -3.93 -6.73
C PHE A 123 11.36 -2.98 -5.58
N ALA A 124 10.21 -2.33 -5.72
CA ALA A 124 9.68 -1.34 -4.78
C ALA A 124 10.59 -0.10 -4.56
N ILE A 125 11.54 0.16 -5.47
CA ILE A 125 12.63 1.16 -5.29
C ILE A 125 12.13 2.60 -5.26
N TRP A 126 11.08 2.96 -6.03
CA TRP A 126 10.51 4.31 -6.09
C TRP A 126 8.98 4.31 -5.92
N GLY A 127 8.34 5.45 -6.18
CA GLY A 127 6.92 5.68 -5.92
C GLY A 127 6.07 6.04 -7.14
N GLU A 128 6.52 5.81 -8.37
CA GLU A 128 5.81 6.18 -9.60
C GLU A 128 5.14 4.99 -10.31
N THR A 129 5.40 3.77 -9.85
CA THR A 129 4.85 2.50 -10.38
C THR A 129 5.19 2.28 -11.86
N LEU A 130 6.49 2.17 -12.09
CA LEU A 130 7.10 1.90 -13.37
C LEU A 130 7.94 0.62 -13.28
N SER A 131 7.76 -0.31 -14.22
CA SER A 131 8.43 -1.62 -14.20
C SER A 131 8.89 -2.06 -15.58
N SER A 132 9.91 -2.93 -15.65
CA SER A 132 10.33 -3.55 -16.89
C SER A 132 9.33 -4.62 -17.36
N MET A 133 8.57 -5.21 -16.45
CA MET A 133 7.53 -6.20 -16.77
C MET A 133 6.35 -5.60 -17.54
N LEU A 134 5.87 -4.43 -17.14
CA LEU A 134 4.61 -3.89 -17.63
C LEU A 134 4.67 -2.43 -18.05
N GLY A 135 5.76 -1.71 -17.73
CA GLY A 135 5.85 -0.27 -17.94
C GLY A 135 5.09 0.54 -16.89
N GLN A 136 4.61 1.72 -17.29
CA GLN A 136 3.95 2.68 -16.41
C GLN A 136 2.48 2.31 -16.14
N THR A 137 2.10 2.22 -14.87
CA THR A 137 0.70 2.25 -14.45
C THR A 137 0.20 3.69 -14.38
N LYS A 138 -1.02 3.94 -14.84
CA LYS A 138 -1.64 5.27 -14.87
C LYS A 138 -2.60 5.47 -13.70
N ASN A 139 -2.75 6.71 -13.28
CA ASN A 139 -3.74 7.09 -12.27
C ASN A 139 -5.14 7.13 -12.91
N PRO A 140 -6.14 6.40 -12.38
CA PRO A 140 -7.49 6.39 -12.94
C PRO A 140 -8.23 7.73 -12.88
N TYR A 141 -7.83 8.66 -12.01
CA TYR A 141 -8.46 9.97 -11.88
C TYR A 141 -7.85 11.02 -12.80
N ASP A 142 -6.60 10.81 -13.22
CA ASP A 142 -5.85 11.65 -14.17
C ASP A 142 -4.83 10.76 -14.89
N LEU A 143 -5.13 10.36 -16.13
CA LEU A 143 -4.28 9.44 -16.90
C LEU A 143 -2.89 10.03 -17.26
N THR A 144 -2.67 11.31 -17.01
CA THR A 144 -1.35 11.96 -17.19
C THR A 144 -0.47 11.85 -15.95
N ARG A 145 -1.00 11.31 -14.83
CA ARG A 145 -0.30 11.19 -13.55
C ARG A 145 0.00 9.74 -13.20
N THR A 146 0.96 9.59 -12.29
CA THR A 146 1.29 8.31 -11.68
C THR A 146 0.21 7.94 -10.65
N PRO A 147 -0.01 6.63 -10.37
CA PRO A 147 -0.96 6.19 -9.35
C PRO A 147 -0.36 6.23 -7.93
N GLY A 148 0.78 6.92 -7.72
CA GLY A 148 1.59 6.70 -6.54
C GLY A 148 2.32 5.36 -6.60
N GLY A 149 2.99 4.99 -5.52
CA GLY A 149 3.71 3.70 -5.46
C GLY A 149 4.53 3.54 -4.18
N SER A 150 5.21 2.40 -4.10
CA SER A 150 5.44 1.43 -5.18
C SER A 150 4.27 0.46 -5.44
N SER A 151 3.22 0.40 -4.60
CA SER A 151 2.03 -0.47 -4.80
C SER A 151 0.96 0.19 -5.68
N GLY A 152 1.34 0.99 -6.68
CA GLY A 152 0.39 1.76 -7.49
C GLY A 152 -0.50 0.91 -8.38
N GLY A 153 -0.03 -0.28 -8.80
CA GLY A 153 -0.88 -1.24 -9.49
C GLY A 153 -2.04 -1.71 -8.62
N THR A 154 -1.79 -2.03 -7.34
CA THR A 154 -2.88 -2.37 -6.39
C THR A 154 -3.82 -1.19 -6.20
N GLY A 155 -3.27 0.04 -6.01
CA GLY A 155 -4.09 1.25 -5.85
C GLY A 155 -4.98 1.53 -7.06
N ALA A 156 -4.41 1.59 -8.26
CA ALA A 156 -5.15 1.84 -9.48
C ALA A 156 -6.19 0.75 -9.78
N ALA A 157 -5.83 -0.53 -9.56
CA ALA A 157 -6.73 -1.65 -9.77
C ALA A 157 -7.95 -1.62 -8.82
N LEU A 158 -7.76 -1.29 -7.55
CA LEU A 158 -8.87 -1.12 -6.60
C LEU A 158 -9.76 0.06 -6.96
N ALA A 159 -9.19 1.20 -7.37
CA ALA A 159 -9.97 2.35 -7.82
C ALA A 159 -10.80 2.03 -9.07
N MET A 160 -10.28 1.18 -9.97
CA MET A 160 -10.96 0.73 -11.18
C MET A 160 -11.92 -0.44 -10.96
N ASP A 161 -12.08 -0.91 -9.72
CA ASP A 161 -12.93 -2.06 -9.40
C ASP A 161 -12.50 -3.35 -10.12
N PHE A 162 -11.22 -3.69 -10.02
CA PHE A 162 -10.66 -4.95 -10.52
C PHE A 162 -10.61 -6.04 -9.43
N GLY A 163 -11.04 -5.72 -8.23
CA GLY A 163 -11.14 -6.57 -7.05
C GLY A 163 -11.74 -5.79 -5.88
N ILE A 164 -11.93 -6.46 -4.75
CA ILE A 164 -12.57 -5.84 -3.57
C ILE A 164 -11.53 -5.27 -2.63
N VAL A 165 -10.50 -6.03 -2.30
CA VAL A 165 -9.41 -5.65 -1.41
C VAL A 165 -8.07 -6.01 -2.04
N GLY A 166 -6.99 -5.42 -1.55
CA GLY A 166 -5.66 -5.71 -2.06
C GLY A 166 -4.57 -5.60 -1.01
N LEU A 167 -3.43 -6.21 -1.34
CA LEU A 167 -2.19 -6.12 -0.58
C LEU A 167 -1.16 -5.29 -1.33
N GLY A 168 -0.53 -4.39 -0.58
CA GLY A 168 0.71 -3.71 -0.96
C GLY A 168 1.85 -4.05 -0.01
N THR A 169 3.01 -3.47 -0.26
CA THR A 169 4.14 -3.39 0.69
C THR A 169 4.57 -1.95 0.86
N ASP A 170 5.02 -1.57 2.03
CA ASP A 170 5.39 -0.20 2.40
C ASP A 170 6.76 -0.19 3.06
N THR A 171 7.75 0.33 2.34
CA THR A 171 9.10 0.58 2.86
C THR A 171 9.17 1.98 3.46
N ILE A 172 8.86 3.01 2.66
CA ILE A 172 8.84 4.42 3.07
C ILE A 172 7.39 4.94 3.12
N ASN A 173 6.59 4.65 2.06
CA ASN A 173 5.21 5.12 1.93
C ASN A 173 4.39 4.29 0.92
N SER A 174 4.82 3.08 0.59
CA SER A 174 4.39 2.40 -0.64
C SER A 174 3.02 1.68 -0.58
N VAL A 175 2.33 1.68 0.56
CA VAL A 175 0.88 1.39 0.68
C VAL A 175 0.11 2.72 0.72
N ARG A 176 0.62 3.68 1.48
CA ARG A 176 -0.05 4.95 1.77
C ARG A 176 -0.08 5.88 0.57
N SER A 177 1.02 5.97 -0.19
CA SER A 177 1.09 6.80 -1.41
C SER A 177 0.05 6.38 -2.46
N PRO A 178 -0.04 5.10 -2.89
CA PRO A 178 -1.07 4.71 -3.83
C PRO A 178 -2.49 4.78 -3.24
N SER A 179 -2.68 4.61 -1.93
CA SER A 179 -3.99 4.82 -1.30
C SER A 179 -4.41 6.28 -1.40
N SER A 180 -3.53 7.22 -1.05
CA SER A 180 -3.76 8.66 -1.20
C SER A 180 -4.06 9.06 -2.65
N ALA A 181 -3.23 8.60 -3.60
CA ALA A 181 -3.34 8.97 -5.02
C ALA A 181 -4.56 8.36 -5.74
N ASN A 182 -5.20 7.35 -5.16
CA ASN A 182 -6.33 6.65 -5.77
C ASN A 182 -7.62 6.70 -4.92
N ASN A 183 -7.73 7.66 -3.99
CA ASN A 183 -8.92 7.85 -3.15
C ASN A 183 -9.32 6.60 -2.35
N LEU A 184 -8.32 5.91 -1.80
CA LEU A 184 -8.47 4.65 -1.06
C LEU A 184 -8.05 4.82 0.40
N VAL A 185 -8.43 3.83 1.20
CA VAL A 185 -7.90 3.61 2.55
C VAL A 185 -6.76 2.59 2.47
N GLY A 186 -5.64 2.88 3.14
CA GLY A 186 -4.51 1.96 3.22
C GLY A 186 -3.82 2.03 4.58
N LEU A 187 -3.56 0.87 5.16
CA LEU A 187 -2.84 0.76 6.42
C LEU A 187 -1.41 0.29 6.17
N ARG A 188 -0.43 1.06 6.67
CA ARG A 188 0.91 0.57 6.98
C ARG A 188 0.87 0.03 8.41
N PRO A 189 0.88 -1.30 8.63
CA PRO A 189 1.01 -1.86 9.98
C PRO A 189 2.33 -1.48 10.64
N SER A 190 2.37 -1.59 11.94
CA SER A 190 3.61 -1.51 12.73
C SER A 190 4.64 -2.49 12.16
N THR A 191 5.90 -2.05 12.07
CA THR A 191 6.98 -2.90 11.54
C THR A 191 7.10 -4.19 12.36
N ALA A 192 7.31 -5.32 11.68
CA ALA A 192 7.45 -6.66 12.24
C ALA A 192 6.17 -7.31 12.83
N ILE A 193 4.98 -6.68 12.72
CA ILE A 193 3.73 -7.34 13.10
C ILE A 193 3.34 -8.42 12.09
N LEU A 194 3.51 -8.15 10.80
CA LEU A 194 3.26 -9.11 9.74
C LEU A 194 4.57 -9.77 9.27
N SER A 195 4.49 -11.05 8.90
CA SER A 195 5.65 -11.77 8.35
C SER A 195 6.10 -11.17 7.02
N SER A 196 7.39 -10.97 6.86
CA SER A 196 8.04 -10.60 5.59
C SER A 196 8.52 -11.80 4.77
N TYR A 197 8.38 -13.04 5.30
CA TYR A 197 8.74 -14.25 4.55
C TYR A 197 7.90 -14.38 3.27
N GLY A 198 8.55 -14.74 2.17
CA GLY A 198 7.89 -14.84 0.86
C GLY A 198 7.55 -13.48 0.25
N ILE A 199 8.24 -12.41 0.65
CA ILE A 199 8.13 -11.08 0.04
C ILE A 199 9.50 -10.69 -0.50
N VAL A 200 9.56 -10.34 -1.80
CA VAL A 200 10.77 -9.71 -2.38
C VAL A 200 10.96 -8.37 -1.69
N PRO A 201 12.07 -8.18 -0.94
CA PRO A 201 12.26 -7.01 -0.11
C PRO A 201 12.82 -5.81 -0.87
N TYR A 202 12.55 -4.63 -0.33
CA TYR A 202 13.44 -3.50 -0.46
C TYR A 202 14.32 -3.39 0.79
N SER A 203 13.73 -3.52 1.97
CA SER A 203 14.40 -3.42 3.27
C SER A 203 13.60 -4.19 4.34
N PHE A 204 14.02 -5.38 4.75
CA PHE A 204 13.34 -6.09 5.85
C PHE A 204 13.33 -5.30 7.17
N THR A 205 14.23 -4.34 7.33
CA THR A 205 14.28 -3.45 8.50
C THR A 205 13.11 -2.48 8.54
N GLN A 206 12.61 -2.05 7.36
CA GLN A 206 11.59 -1.01 7.22
C GLN A 206 10.31 -1.49 6.54
N ASP A 207 10.36 -2.61 5.79
CA ASP A 207 9.23 -3.14 5.04
C ASP A 207 8.12 -3.66 5.95
N THR A 208 6.89 -3.45 5.53
CA THR A 208 5.72 -4.17 6.02
C THR A 208 4.73 -4.38 4.89
N ALA A 209 4.02 -5.50 4.87
CA ALA A 209 2.85 -5.66 4.01
C ALA A 209 1.68 -4.86 4.61
N GLY A 210 0.76 -4.39 3.77
CA GLY A 210 -0.39 -3.64 4.26
C GLY A 210 -1.63 -3.79 3.38
N PRO A 211 -2.83 -3.81 4.02
CA PRO A 211 -4.11 -3.88 3.32
C PRO A 211 -4.48 -2.53 2.71
N MET A 212 -5.15 -2.60 1.56
CA MET A 212 -5.72 -1.48 0.82
C MET A 212 -7.14 -1.81 0.38
N ALA A 213 -8.06 -0.86 0.48
CA ALA A 213 -9.44 -1.00 0.01
C ALA A 213 -10.11 0.36 -0.24
N ARG A 214 -11.32 0.34 -0.79
CA ARG A 214 -12.15 1.54 -1.01
C ARG A 214 -12.79 2.09 0.26
N ASN A 215 -12.78 1.32 1.36
CA ASN A 215 -13.37 1.71 2.64
C ASN A 215 -12.56 1.18 3.82
N LEU A 216 -12.75 1.77 4.99
CA LEU A 216 -12.01 1.43 6.19
C LEU A 216 -12.44 0.09 6.81
N ALA A 217 -13.72 -0.30 6.66
CA ALA A 217 -14.22 -1.56 7.21
C ALA A 217 -13.51 -2.75 6.55
N ASP A 218 -13.33 -2.73 5.23
CA ASP A 218 -12.63 -3.77 4.48
C ASP A 218 -11.13 -3.81 4.81
N VAL A 219 -10.48 -2.64 4.95
CA VAL A 219 -9.07 -2.56 5.41
C VAL A 219 -8.93 -3.15 6.81
N SER A 220 -9.86 -2.82 7.73
CA SER A 220 -9.85 -3.32 9.10
C SER A 220 -10.04 -4.83 9.15
N LEU A 221 -10.97 -5.36 8.34
CA LEU A 221 -11.22 -6.80 8.27
C LEU A 221 -10.00 -7.55 7.69
N LEU A 222 -9.45 -7.04 6.59
CA LEU A 222 -8.27 -7.64 5.97
C LEU A 222 -7.06 -7.60 6.92
N TYR A 223 -6.82 -6.48 7.63
CA TYR A 223 -5.76 -6.42 8.65
C TYR A 223 -5.93 -7.46 9.74
N ARG A 224 -7.14 -7.66 10.27
CA ARG A 224 -7.42 -8.68 11.28
C ARG A 224 -7.12 -10.09 10.79
N VAL A 225 -7.45 -10.39 9.53
CA VAL A 225 -7.08 -11.66 8.89
C VAL A 225 -5.56 -11.80 8.77
N LEU A 226 -4.85 -10.73 8.36
CA LEU A 226 -3.39 -10.76 8.16
C LEU A 226 -2.61 -10.86 9.47
N SER A 227 -3.05 -10.19 10.53
CA SER A 227 -2.41 -10.19 11.85
C SER A 227 -2.87 -11.34 12.75
N ASP A 228 -4.03 -11.94 12.44
CA ASP A 228 -4.75 -12.86 13.31
C ASP A 228 -5.13 -12.24 14.68
N ASP A 229 -5.33 -10.92 14.68
CA ASP A 229 -5.70 -10.16 15.88
C ASP A 229 -7.15 -9.71 15.81
N TRP A 230 -7.99 -10.38 16.58
CA TRP A 230 -9.44 -10.17 16.63
C TRP A 230 -9.90 -9.43 17.89
N ARG A 231 -8.95 -8.88 18.68
CA ARG A 231 -9.30 -8.09 19.87
C ARG A 231 -10.23 -6.94 19.53
N GLN A 232 -11.17 -6.66 20.38
CA GLN A 232 -11.96 -5.43 20.30
C GLN A 232 -11.19 -4.32 21.02
N VAL A 233 -11.16 -3.17 20.40
CA VAL A 233 -10.57 -1.96 20.97
C VAL A 233 -11.65 -0.89 21.02
N GLU A 234 -11.80 -0.27 22.17
CA GLU A 234 -12.73 0.83 22.42
C GLU A 234 -11.92 2.09 22.79
N ILE A 235 -12.38 3.23 22.36
CA ILE A 235 -11.81 4.52 22.75
C ILE A 235 -12.70 5.10 23.85
N GLU A 236 -12.23 5.00 25.10
CA GLU A 236 -13.01 5.40 26.28
C GLU A 236 -13.11 6.92 26.47
N ASN A 237 -12.07 7.66 26.09
CA ASN A 237 -11.97 9.09 26.25
C ASN A 237 -11.86 9.80 24.88
N LYS A 238 -12.17 11.10 24.86
CA LYS A 238 -11.97 11.91 23.64
C LYS A 238 -10.48 11.88 23.24
N PRO A 239 -10.12 11.29 22.09
CA PRO A 239 -8.70 11.14 21.70
C PRO A 239 -8.07 12.50 21.44
N LYS A 240 -6.75 12.62 21.72
CA LYS A 240 -5.96 13.77 21.34
C LYS A 240 -5.14 13.46 20.10
N VAL A 241 -5.27 14.31 19.07
CA VAL A 241 -4.56 14.14 17.81
C VAL A 241 -3.65 15.35 17.58
N GLY A 242 -2.34 15.09 17.50
CA GLY A 242 -1.35 16.12 17.25
C GLY A 242 -1.34 16.54 15.78
N VAL A 243 -1.47 17.82 15.49
CA VAL A 243 -1.43 18.37 14.13
C VAL A 243 0.01 18.74 13.79
N LEU A 244 0.60 18.03 12.83
CA LEU A 244 1.97 18.25 12.41
C LEU A 244 2.05 19.23 11.24
N ARG A 245 1.95 20.54 11.55
CA ARG A 245 1.88 21.62 10.55
C ARG A 245 3.11 21.70 9.64
N SER A 246 4.29 21.32 10.12
CA SER A 246 5.53 21.31 9.33
C SER A 246 5.45 20.40 8.10
N PHE A 247 4.51 19.44 8.08
CA PHE A 247 4.30 18.51 6.96
C PHE A 247 3.28 19.00 5.92
N PHE A 248 2.62 20.14 6.12
CA PHE A 248 1.53 20.58 5.22
C PHE A 248 2.06 21.11 3.88
N GLY A 249 3.26 21.70 3.85
CA GLY A 249 3.82 22.33 2.64
C GLY A 249 3.07 23.62 2.27
N SER A 250 3.06 23.94 0.97
CA SER A 250 2.50 25.18 0.46
C SER A 250 1.53 25.03 -0.73
N ASN A 251 1.21 23.78 -1.11
CA ASN A 251 0.27 23.56 -2.20
C ASN A 251 -1.16 23.94 -1.76
N PRO A 252 -1.87 24.83 -2.46
CA PRO A 252 -3.16 25.35 -2.01
C PRO A 252 -4.26 24.28 -1.94
N ASP A 253 -4.27 23.30 -2.87
CA ASP A 253 -5.25 22.22 -2.85
C ASP A 253 -5.04 21.29 -1.64
N VAL A 254 -3.78 20.99 -1.32
CA VAL A 254 -3.42 20.16 -0.15
C VAL A 254 -3.80 20.90 1.15
N LEU A 255 -3.48 22.20 1.25
CA LEU A 255 -3.82 23.02 2.41
C LEU A 255 -5.33 23.07 2.61
N GLN A 256 -6.10 23.34 1.57
CA GLN A 256 -7.56 23.39 1.63
C GLN A 256 -8.16 22.04 2.05
N ALA A 257 -7.68 20.93 1.47
CA ALA A 257 -8.14 19.60 1.85
C ALA A 257 -7.84 19.31 3.32
N MET A 258 -6.66 19.70 3.82
CA MET A 258 -6.30 19.48 5.23
C MET A 258 -7.10 20.33 6.20
N GLU A 259 -7.44 21.59 5.86
CA GLU A 259 -8.32 22.40 6.72
C GLU A 259 -9.72 21.75 6.87
N HIS A 260 -10.28 21.20 5.79
CA HIS A 260 -11.54 20.44 5.86
C HIS A 260 -11.39 19.14 6.69
N VAL A 261 -10.23 18.46 6.61
CA VAL A 261 -9.93 17.29 7.46
C VAL A 261 -9.91 17.70 8.93
N LEU A 262 -9.18 18.76 9.28
CA LEU A 262 -9.05 19.23 10.67
C LEU A 262 -10.40 19.70 11.24
N GLU A 263 -11.21 20.42 10.45
CA GLU A 263 -12.57 20.81 10.85
C GLU A 263 -13.42 19.57 11.21
N ARG A 264 -13.40 18.55 10.35
CA ARG A 264 -14.12 17.30 10.60
C ARG A 264 -13.59 16.54 11.83
N LEU A 265 -12.28 16.43 11.97
CA LEU A 265 -11.62 15.75 13.09
C LEU A 265 -11.99 16.43 14.44
N SER A 266 -12.06 17.77 14.48
CA SER A 266 -12.33 18.54 15.70
C SER A 266 -13.68 18.19 16.35
N GLN A 267 -14.62 17.66 15.58
CA GLN A 267 -15.93 17.21 16.08
C GLN A 267 -15.81 15.99 17.01
N SER A 268 -14.82 15.11 16.77
CA SER A 268 -14.69 13.82 17.49
C SER A 268 -13.43 13.73 18.35
N VAL A 269 -12.39 14.52 18.06
CA VAL A 269 -11.11 14.49 18.77
C VAL A 269 -10.72 15.89 19.27
N GLU A 270 -9.79 15.95 20.22
CA GLU A 270 -9.08 17.16 20.60
C GLU A 270 -7.87 17.33 19.68
N LEU A 271 -7.80 18.44 18.95
CA LEU A 271 -6.64 18.78 18.12
C LEU A 271 -5.59 19.52 18.95
N VAL A 272 -4.36 19.05 18.89
CA VAL A 272 -3.20 19.66 19.59
C VAL A 272 -2.21 20.14 18.53
N GLU A 273 -2.08 21.46 18.38
CA GLU A 273 -1.07 22.01 17.47
C GLU A 273 0.34 21.70 17.97
N LEU A 274 1.22 21.28 17.07
CA LEU A 274 2.59 20.90 17.39
C LEU A 274 3.58 21.81 16.67
N ASP A 275 4.55 22.31 17.40
CA ASP A 275 5.68 23.12 16.88
C ASP A 275 6.86 22.23 16.44
N GLU A 276 6.63 20.90 16.34
CA GLU A 276 7.65 19.93 15.96
C GLU A 276 8.00 20.05 14.47
N GLU A 277 9.29 20.13 14.20
CA GLU A 277 9.82 20.12 12.84
C GLU A 277 10.58 18.83 12.55
N PHE A 278 10.32 18.26 11.36
CA PHE A 278 11.01 17.09 10.84
C PHE A 278 11.48 17.36 9.41
N ASP A 279 12.75 17.12 9.16
CA ASP A 279 13.31 17.17 7.80
C ASP A 279 13.19 15.79 7.14
N ASN A 280 12.13 15.61 6.34
CA ASN A 280 11.88 14.35 5.64
C ASN A 280 13.03 13.97 4.70
N GLN A 281 13.69 14.93 4.06
CA GLN A 281 14.81 14.65 3.17
C GLN A 281 16.02 14.14 3.95
N TYR A 282 16.34 14.77 5.09
CA TYR A 282 17.35 14.28 6.01
C TYR A 282 17.06 12.86 6.50
N LEU A 283 15.81 12.60 6.90
CA LEU A 283 15.40 11.26 7.39
C LEU A 283 15.56 10.19 6.30
N ILE A 284 15.25 10.51 5.04
CA ILE A 284 15.44 9.59 3.91
C ILE A 284 16.93 9.38 3.63
N ASP A 285 17.71 10.44 3.53
CA ASP A 285 19.07 10.39 3.02
C ASP A 285 20.09 9.96 4.10
N GLN A 286 19.85 10.32 5.36
CA GLN A 286 20.82 10.14 6.44
C GLN A 286 20.42 9.10 7.48
N VAL A 287 19.12 8.84 7.68
CA VAL A 287 18.64 7.91 8.72
C VAL A 287 18.15 6.60 8.14
N SER A 288 17.40 6.63 7.06
CA SER A 288 16.86 5.41 6.43
C SER A 288 17.98 4.50 5.91
N VAL A 289 17.78 3.18 6.08
CA VAL A 289 18.77 2.14 5.72
C VAL A 289 18.41 1.33 4.48
N HIS A 290 17.30 1.67 3.82
CA HIS A 290 16.76 0.86 2.70
C HIS A 290 17.76 0.57 1.57
N LEU A 291 18.65 1.52 1.24
CA LEU A 291 19.69 1.29 0.22
C LEU A 291 20.81 0.36 0.70
N TYR A 292 21.12 0.36 2.01
CA TYR A 292 22.08 -0.56 2.61
C TYR A 292 21.54 -1.98 2.68
N ASP A 293 20.25 -2.11 2.90
CA ASP A 293 19.55 -3.38 3.05
C ASP A 293 19.33 -4.10 1.72
N LEU A 294 19.09 -3.36 0.63
CA LEU A 294 18.55 -3.89 -0.61
C LEU A 294 19.33 -5.11 -1.13
N LYS A 295 20.65 -4.99 -1.29
CA LYS A 295 21.48 -6.08 -1.82
C LYS A 295 21.45 -7.31 -0.92
N ASP A 296 21.70 -7.13 0.37
CA ASP A 296 21.83 -8.23 1.31
C ASP A 296 20.48 -8.93 1.53
N HIS A 297 19.39 -8.16 1.66
CA HIS A 297 18.07 -8.71 1.88
C HIS A 297 17.49 -9.39 0.63
N LEU A 298 17.76 -8.84 -0.56
CA LEU A 298 17.35 -9.50 -1.81
C LEU A 298 18.14 -10.80 -2.03
N ASN A 299 19.43 -10.82 -1.74
CA ASN A 299 20.23 -12.04 -1.75
C ASN A 299 19.67 -13.09 -0.78
N HIS A 300 19.26 -12.66 0.42
CA HIS A 300 18.61 -13.55 1.40
C HIS A 300 17.31 -14.16 0.86
N TYR A 301 16.45 -13.36 0.22
CA TYR A 301 15.23 -13.86 -0.43
C TYR A 301 15.56 -14.85 -1.54
N LEU A 302 16.49 -14.53 -2.44
CA LEU A 302 16.87 -15.39 -3.57
C LEU A 302 17.49 -16.72 -3.12
N ALA A 303 18.25 -16.71 -2.02
CA ALA A 303 18.83 -17.93 -1.45
C ALA A 303 17.78 -18.94 -0.97
N GLN A 304 16.55 -18.52 -0.74
CA GLN A 304 15.42 -19.40 -0.36
C GLN A 304 14.67 -19.96 -1.58
N LYS A 305 15.08 -19.61 -2.81
CA LYS A 305 14.38 -19.94 -4.06
C LYS A 305 15.23 -20.83 -4.96
N ASP A 306 14.98 -22.15 -4.91
CA ASP A 306 15.73 -23.11 -5.73
C ASP A 306 15.58 -22.86 -7.23
N ASN A 307 14.40 -22.40 -7.66
CA ASN A 307 14.03 -22.19 -9.06
C ASN A 307 14.13 -20.72 -9.53
N ALA A 308 14.66 -19.79 -8.72
CA ALA A 308 14.83 -18.42 -9.17
C ALA A 308 15.77 -18.35 -10.38
N PRO A 309 15.43 -17.56 -11.42
CA PRO A 309 16.23 -17.44 -12.66
C PRO A 309 17.57 -16.75 -12.43
N VAL A 310 17.69 -15.97 -11.36
CA VAL A 310 18.91 -15.31 -10.87
C VAL A 310 19.15 -15.72 -9.42
N LYS A 311 20.40 -15.76 -8.97
CA LYS A 311 20.76 -16.25 -7.63
C LYS A 311 21.26 -15.16 -6.71
N SER A 312 21.52 -13.96 -7.24
CA SER A 312 22.04 -12.84 -6.48
C SER A 312 21.59 -11.50 -7.06
N PHE A 313 21.75 -10.47 -6.25
CA PHE A 313 21.59 -9.07 -6.67
C PHE A 313 22.53 -8.70 -7.83
N ASP A 314 23.78 -9.23 -7.81
CA ASP A 314 24.75 -8.97 -8.86
C ASP A 314 24.34 -9.63 -10.18
N ASP A 315 23.68 -10.81 -10.15
CA ASP A 315 23.12 -11.44 -11.35
C ASP A 315 22.01 -10.59 -11.97
N ILE A 316 21.18 -9.91 -11.14
CA ILE A 316 20.15 -8.99 -11.62
C ILE A 316 20.80 -7.83 -12.38
N ILE A 317 21.83 -7.20 -11.80
CA ILE A 317 22.57 -6.13 -12.46
C ILE A 317 23.22 -6.63 -13.76
N ALA A 318 23.90 -7.76 -13.71
CA ALA A 318 24.57 -8.36 -14.87
C ALA A 318 23.61 -8.74 -16.00
N SER A 319 22.39 -9.13 -15.67
CA SER A 319 21.36 -9.48 -16.66
C SER A 319 20.92 -8.29 -17.52
N GLY A 320 20.95 -7.07 -16.98
CA GLY A 320 20.40 -5.87 -17.59
C GLY A 320 18.87 -5.91 -17.79
N LYS A 321 18.19 -6.93 -17.27
CA LYS A 321 16.73 -7.14 -17.42
C LYS A 321 15.95 -6.41 -16.35
N PHE A 322 16.13 -5.11 -16.27
CA PHE A 322 15.41 -4.21 -15.36
C PHE A 322 15.15 -2.87 -16.05
N HIS A 323 14.20 -2.10 -15.50
CA HIS A 323 13.86 -0.79 -16.06
C HIS A 323 15.02 0.21 -15.88
N PRO A 324 15.43 0.96 -16.92
CA PRO A 324 16.54 1.93 -16.79
C PRO A 324 16.37 2.96 -15.68
N GLY A 325 15.12 3.30 -15.32
CA GLY A 325 14.81 4.27 -14.26
C GLY A 325 15.26 3.87 -12.85
N ILE A 326 15.55 2.58 -12.59
CA ILE A 326 16.06 2.13 -11.29
C ILE A 326 17.56 1.86 -11.28
N LYS A 327 18.24 2.02 -12.43
CA LYS A 327 19.66 1.67 -12.58
C LYS A 327 20.56 2.37 -11.56
N GLU A 328 20.38 3.67 -11.38
CA GLU A 328 21.18 4.46 -10.43
C GLU A 328 21.02 3.93 -8.98
N ASN A 329 19.81 3.55 -8.59
CA ASN A 329 19.57 2.98 -7.25
C ASN A 329 20.22 1.62 -7.08
N LEU A 330 20.15 0.76 -8.11
CA LEU A 330 20.82 -0.54 -8.08
C LEU A 330 22.34 -0.36 -7.98
N GLU A 331 22.94 0.56 -8.76
CA GLU A 331 24.36 0.86 -8.72
C GLU A 331 24.81 1.43 -7.37
N LYS A 332 23.99 2.30 -6.75
CA LYS A 332 24.25 2.79 -5.39
C LYS A 332 24.16 1.65 -4.36
N ALA A 333 23.11 0.84 -4.40
CA ALA A 333 22.93 -0.28 -3.45
C ALA A 333 24.03 -1.35 -3.62
N ALA A 334 24.56 -1.54 -4.83
CA ALA A 334 25.69 -2.45 -5.06
C ALA A 334 26.94 -2.08 -4.23
N GLN A 335 27.14 -0.79 -3.93
CA GLN A 335 28.28 -0.27 -3.16
C GLN A 335 28.03 -0.28 -1.64
N LEU A 336 26.82 -0.61 -1.19
CA LEU A 336 26.41 -0.56 0.19
C LEU A 336 26.06 -1.97 0.71
N SER A 337 26.12 -2.15 2.02
CA SER A 337 25.72 -3.38 2.69
C SER A 337 25.35 -3.16 4.16
N THR A 338 24.71 -4.14 4.77
CA THR A 338 24.39 -4.14 6.21
C THR A 338 25.64 -4.21 7.11
N THR A 339 26.81 -4.51 6.54
CA THR A 339 28.11 -4.51 7.22
C THR A 339 28.89 -3.20 7.05
N ASP A 340 28.34 -2.24 6.29
CA ASP A 340 28.97 -0.93 6.14
C ASP A 340 29.10 -0.21 7.49
N PRO A 341 30.23 0.46 7.77
CA PRO A 341 30.41 1.23 9.01
C PRO A 341 29.33 2.28 9.29
N ALA A 342 28.68 2.83 8.24
CA ALA A 342 27.61 3.81 8.38
C ALA A 342 26.26 3.17 8.74
N TYR A 343 26.07 1.86 8.60
CA TYR A 343 24.79 1.19 8.80
C TYR A 343 24.32 1.27 10.27
N GLN A 344 25.15 0.83 11.22
CA GLN A 344 24.78 0.81 12.63
C GLN A 344 24.51 2.20 13.23
N PRO A 345 25.26 3.26 12.90
CA PRO A 345 24.91 4.63 13.27
C PRO A 345 23.50 5.05 12.82
N ARG A 346 23.10 4.71 11.59
CA ARG A 346 21.74 5.02 11.07
C ARG A 346 20.65 4.27 11.85
N ILE A 347 20.85 2.99 12.15
CA ILE A 347 19.94 2.20 13.01
C ILE A 347 19.81 2.83 14.40
N ALA A 348 20.93 3.26 14.99
CA ALA A 348 20.93 3.92 16.30
C ALA A 348 20.17 5.26 16.25
N GLU A 349 20.34 6.03 15.19
CA GLU A 349 19.63 7.29 14.99
C GLU A 349 18.12 7.07 14.74
N ALA A 350 17.74 6.08 13.93
CA ALA A 350 16.34 5.70 13.75
C ALA A 350 15.66 5.35 15.09
N LYS A 351 16.39 4.65 15.99
CA LYS A 351 15.92 4.39 17.34
C LYS A 351 15.75 5.67 18.16
N GLN A 352 16.67 6.64 18.05
CA GLN A 352 16.54 7.93 18.75
C GLN A 352 15.29 8.70 18.27
N TRP A 353 15.00 8.67 16.96
CA TRP A 353 13.79 9.26 16.40
C TRP A 353 12.53 8.57 16.92
N ARG A 354 12.52 7.24 16.99
CA ARG A 354 11.43 6.48 17.60
C ARG A 354 11.20 6.88 19.06
N ASP A 355 12.28 6.92 19.87
CA ASP A 355 12.21 7.30 21.29
C ASP A 355 11.75 8.75 21.47
N ARG A 356 12.14 9.67 20.57
CA ARG A 356 11.67 11.06 20.53
C ARG A 356 10.16 11.12 20.28
N LEU A 357 9.65 10.39 19.29
CA LEU A 357 8.22 10.34 19.02
C LEU A 357 7.43 9.75 20.19
N ILE A 358 7.91 8.67 20.80
CA ILE A 358 7.25 8.06 21.96
C ILE A 358 7.14 9.10 23.08
N ARG A 359 8.21 9.83 23.38
CA ARG A 359 8.17 10.92 24.40
C ARG A 359 7.17 12.01 24.02
N LEU A 360 7.15 12.46 22.78
CA LEU A 360 6.17 13.47 22.30
C LEU A 360 4.73 13.00 22.54
N PHE A 361 4.44 11.74 22.23
CA PHE A 361 3.13 11.16 22.47
C PHE A 361 2.80 11.09 23.97
N ASP A 362 3.77 10.76 24.85
CA ASP A 362 3.59 10.69 26.29
C ASP A 362 3.38 12.08 26.90
N GLU A 363 4.21 13.04 26.56
CA GLU A 363 4.19 14.39 27.10
C GLU A 363 2.92 15.18 26.71
N LYS A 364 2.39 14.93 25.52
CA LYS A 364 1.19 15.58 25.00
C LYS A 364 -0.06 14.71 25.13
N ASP A 365 0.06 13.48 25.67
CA ASP A 365 -1.02 12.51 25.82
C ASP A 365 -1.72 12.23 24.46
N LEU A 366 -0.93 12.00 23.39
CA LEU A 366 -1.45 11.84 22.03
C LEU A 366 -1.86 10.40 21.73
N THR A 367 -2.99 10.25 21.06
CA THR A 367 -3.43 9.01 20.44
C THR A 367 -2.82 8.83 19.05
N ALA A 368 -2.73 9.91 18.27
CA ALA A 368 -2.18 9.89 16.92
C ALA A 368 -1.62 11.27 16.53
N LEU A 369 -0.81 11.30 15.45
CA LEU A 369 -0.51 12.52 14.69
C LEU A 369 -1.35 12.55 13.42
N VAL A 370 -1.65 13.76 12.91
CA VAL A 370 -2.32 13.98 11.62
C VAL A 370 -1.51 14.93 10.74
N TYR A 371 -1.37 14.57 9.45
CA TYR A 371 -0.69 15.37 8.42
C TYR A 371 -1.10 14.90 7.02
N PRO A 372 -0.93 15.72 5.96
CA PRO A 372 -1.17 15.29 4.59
C PRO A 372 -0.15 14.20 4.22
N HIS A 373 -0.58 13.19 3.45
CA HIS A 373 0.34 12.13 2.99
C HIS A 373 1.56 12.73 2.25
N GLN A 374 1.34 13.79 1.51
CA GLN A 374 2.39 14.52 0.78
C GLN A 374 2.03 16.00 0.62
N GLN A 375 3.06 16.83 0.45
CA GLN A 375 2.94 18.29 0.39
C GLN A 375 2.49 18.80 -0.99
N GLN A 376 2.44 17.95 -2.01
CA GLN A 376 2.11 18.25 -3.40
C GLN A 376 1.11 17.25 -3.95
N LEU A 377 0.43 17.56 -5.03
CA LEU A 377 -0.36 16.57 -5.76
C LEU A 377 0.57 15.47 -6.31
N ILE A 378 0.01 14.27 -6.50
CA ILE A 378 0.77 13.18 -7.12
C ILE A 378 1.35 13.61 -8.47
N CYS A 379 2.61 13.26 -8.74
CA CYS A 379 3.37 13.76 -9.89
C CYS A 379 2.80 13.27 -11.23
N LYS A 380 3.04 14.04 -12.29
CA LYS A 380 2.79 13.62 -13.67
C LYS A 380 3.75 12.50 -14.06
N ILE A 381 3.33 11.65 -15.00
CA ILE A 381 4.16 10.59 -15.58
C ILE A 381 5.43 11.23 -16.20
N GLY A 382 6.57 10.62 -15.90
CA GLY A 382 7.90 11.15 -16.27
C GLY A 382 8.48 12.16 -15.28
N GLY A 383 7.69 12.59 -14.26
CA GLY A 383 8.17 13.38 -13.14
C GLY A 383 8.60 12.52 -11.96
N SER A 384 9.19 13.15 -10.95
CA SER A 384 9.54 12.52 -9.67
C SER A 384 8.71 13.12 -8.54
N GLN A 385 8.21 12.29 -7.65
CA GLN A 385 7.41 12.74 -6.51
C GLN A 385 8.29 13.43 -5.46
N ILE A 386 7.98 14.66 -5.15
CA ILE A 386 8.60 15.47 -4.10
C ILE A 386 7.63 15.71 -2.93
N GLY A 387 8.15 16.14 -1.78
CA GLY A 387 7.34 16.51 -0.61
C GLY A 387 6.62 15.31 0.02
N ARG A 388 7.28 14.15 0.11
CA ARG A 388 6.75 12.93 0.73
C ARG A 388 6.88 13.01 2.26
N ASN A 389 5.81 12.69 2.98
CA ASN A 389 5.76 12.73 4.43
C ASN A 389 5.85 11.35 5.11
N GLY A 390 5.87 10.27 4.33
CA GLY A 390 5.74 8.90 4.86
C GLY A 390 6.96 8.32 5.57
N VAL A 391 8.14 8.95 5.51
CA VAL A 391 9.39 8.40 6.04
C VAL A 391 9.39 8.23 7.56
N LEU A 392 8.69 9.09 8.29
CA LEU A 392 8.66 9.08 9.74
C LEU A 392 8.11 7.74 10.30
N ALA A 393 6.99 7.25 9.76
CA ALA A 393 6.45 5.94 10.11
C ALA A 393 7.43 4.80 9.81
N SER A 394 8.14 4.90 8.69
CA SER A 394 9.07 3.89 8.21
C SER A 394 10.25 3.67 9.16
N ILE A 395 11.02 4.72 9.45
CA ILE A 395 12.24 4.63 10.25
C ILE A 395 11.95 4.36 11.74
N THR A 396 10.77 4.74 12.23
CA THR A 396 10.38 4.57 13.64
C THR A 396 9.59 3.29 13.91
N GLY A 397 9.11 2.62 12.86
CA GLY A 397 8.29 1.41 12.98
C GLY A 397 6.86 1.65 13.46
N PHE A 398 6.40 2.89 13.44
CA PHE A 398 5.02 3.28 13.78
C PHE A 398 4.04 2.77 12.73
N CYS A 399 2.78 2.49 13.15
CA CYS A 399 1.69 2.22 12.21
C CYS A 399 1.13 3.54 11.66
N SER A 400 0.65 3.51 10.42
CA SER A 400 0.07 4.69 9.79
C SER A 400 -1.10 4.31 8.87
N LEU A 401 -2.21 5.03 9.02
CA LEU A 401 -3.44 4.86 8.26
C LEU A 401 -3.59 6.03 7.29
N SER A 402 -3.56 5.75 5.98
CA SER A 402 -3.87 6.73 4.93
C SER A 402 -5.37 6.74 4.66
N LEU A 403 -5.96 7.92 4.69
CA LEU A 403 -7.39 8.16 4.50
C LEU A 403 -7.59 9.25 3.44
N PRO A 404 -8.69 9.21 2.65
CA PRO A 404 -9.04 10.28 1.72
C PRO A 404 -9.28 11.63 2.43
N ALA A 405 -8.61 12.69 1.96
CA ALA A 405 -8.83 14.07 2.39
C ALA A 405 -9.82 14.80 1.49
N GLY A 406 -9.85 14.45 0.21
CA GLY A 406 -10.64 15.09 -0.82
C GLY A 406 -9.94 15.09 -2.17
N PHE A 407 -10.20 16.10 -2.97
CA PHE A 407 -9.69 16.25 -4.33
C PHE A 407 -9.14 17.66 -4.54
N SER A 408 -8.18 17.79 -5.45
CA SER A 408 -7.72 19.10 -5.94
C SER A 408 -8.81 19.84 -6.71
N ALA A 409 -8.55 21.08 -7.11
CA ALA A 409 -9.35 21.75 -8.12
C ALA A 409 -9.46 20.87 -9.40
N GLN A 410 -10.62 20.95 -10.05
CA GLN A 410 -10.90 20.23 -11.30
C GLN A 410 -10.07 20.79 -12.46
N SER A 411 -9.71 19.92 -13.40
CA SER A 411 -9.05 20.29 -14.67
C SER A 411 -9.54 19.39 -15.80
N ASP A 412 -9.16 19.70 -17.04
CA ASP A 412 -9.51 18.87 -18.21
C ASP A 412 -8.96 17.43 -18.07
N ASP A 413 -7.73 17.28 -17.55
CA ASP A 413 -7.11 15.97 -17.32
C ASP A 413 -7.70 15.25 -16.09
N ALA A 414 -8.24 16.01 -15.13
CA ALA A 414 -8.80 15.51 -13.87
C ALA A 414 -10.18 16.14 -13.59
N PRO A 415 -11.25 15.69 -14.24
CA PRO A 415 -12.58 16.29 -14.10
C PRO A 415 -13.21 16.18 -12.71
N LEU A 416 -12.72 15.28 -11.87
CA LEU A 416 -13.09 15.15 -10.45
C LEU A 416 -12.07 15.83 -9.52
N GLY A 417 -10.97 16.35 -10.05
CA GLY A 417 -9.76 16.68 -9.33
C GLY A 417 -8.86 15.46 -9.10
N VAL A 418 -7.64 15.71 -8.63
CA VAL A 418 -6.66 14.70 -8.25
C VAL A 418 -6.88 14.32 -6.78
N PRO A 419 -6.97 13.04 -6.42
CA PRO A 419 -7.16 12.64 -5.03
C PRO A 419 -6.04 13.13 -4.11
N ILE A 420 -6.41 13.54 -2.91
CA ILE A 420 -5.51 13.95 -1.83
C ILE A 420 -5.82 13.09 -0.62
N GLY A 421 -4.78 12.54 0.03
CA GLY A 421 -4.89 11.77 1.25
C GLY A 421 -4.20 12.43 2.44
N TYR A 422 -4.62 12.04 3.63
CA TYR A 422 -3.96 12.37 4.89
C TYR A 422 -3.60 11.11 5.67
N GLU A 423 -2.67 11.24 6.59
CA GLU A 423 -2.25 10.13 7.45
C GLU A 423 -2.64 10.40 8.91
N LEU A 424 -3.03 9.30 9.57
CA LEU A 424 -3.01 9.18 11.02
C LEU A 424 -1.86 8.26 11.39
N LEU A 425 -0.92 8.74 12.20
CA LEU A 425 0.27 7.99 12.66
C LEU A 425 0.11 7.67 14.14
N ALA A 426 0.25 6.39 14.52
CA ALA A 426 0.15 5.96 15.91
C ALA A 426 1.34 5.08 16.32
N ARG A 427 1.50 4.87 17.63
CA ARG A 427 2.62 4.12 18.24
C ARG A 427 2.74 2.71 17.67
N PRO A 428 3.92 2.11 17.69
CA PRO A 428 4.09 0.70 17.34
C PRO A 428 3.21 -0.19 18.21
N GLY A 429 2.47 -1.10 17.57
CA GLY A 429 1.53 -2.02 18.21
C GLY A 429 0.12 -1.46 18.45
N ALA A 430 -0.12 -0.17 18.13
CA ALA A 430 -1.43 0.48 18.24
C ALA A 430 -2.27 0.38 16.95
N ASP A 431 -2.06 -0.65 16.14
CA ASP A 431 -2.70 -0.79 14.82
C ASP A 431 -4.24 -0.86 14.92
N LEU A 432 -4.77 -1.63 15.89
CA LEU A 432 -6.22 -1.73 16.10
C LEU A 432 -6.82 -0.46 16.71
N ASP A 433 -6.06 0.22 17.57
CA ASP A 433 -6.43 1.53 18.13
C ASP A 433 -6.53 2.56 17.00
N LEU A 434 -5.55 2.56 16.08
CA LEU A 434 -5.51 3.44 14.92
C LEU A 434 -6.70 3.19 13.97
N LEU A 435 -7.04 1.92 13.71
CA LEU A 435 -8.22 1.57 12.92
C LEU A 435 -9.52 1.97 13.62
N THR A 436 -9.58 1.87 14.95
CA THR A 436 -10.72 2.30 15.75
C THR A 436 -10.85 3.83 15.75
N LEU A 437 -9.73 4.57 15.88
CA LEU A 437 -9.70 6.02 15.70
C LEU A 437 -10.18 6.40 14.29
N GLY A 438 -9.70 5.69 13.26
CA GLY A 438 -10.14 5.89 11.88
C GLY A 438 -11.66 5.80 11.75
N LYS A 439 -12.32 4.81 12.37
CA LYS A 439 -13.79 4.67 12.36
C LYS A 439 -14.50 5.82 13.07
N LEU A 440 -13.90 6.39 14.09
CA LEU A 440 -14.47 7.52 14.81
C LEU A 440 -14.44 8.82 13.99
N VAL A 441 -13.38 9.01 13.18
CA VAL A 441 -13.09 10.30 12.54
C VAL A 441 -13.30 10.32 11.04
N PHE A 442 -13.36 9.17 10.40
CA PHE A 442 -13.56 9.06 8.97
C PHE A 442 -15.00 8.61 8.68
N ASP A 443 -15.79 9.52 8.15
CA ASP A 443 -17.09 9.17 7.61
C ASP A 443 -16.85 8.35 6.34
N GLU A 444 -17.27 7.08 6.32
CA GLU A 444 -17.25 6.20 5.15
C GLU A 444 -18.24 6.70 4.08
N THR A 445 -18.20 8.00 3.78
CA THR A 445 -18.95 8.55 2.66
C THR A 445 -18.50 7.85 1.40
N LYS A 446 -19.43 7.65 0.52
CA LYS A 446 -19.33 6.90 -0.72
C LYS A 446 -17.97 7.11 -1.40
N PHE A 447 -17.24 6.03 -1.63
CA PHE A 447 -16.08 6.02 -2.52
C PHE A 447 -16.45 6.77 -3.82
N VAL A 448 -15.65 7.77 -4.18
CA VAL A 448 -15.84 8.52 -5.42
C VAL A 448 -15.08 7.80 -6.51
N ALA A 449 -15.80 7.07 -7.36
CA ALA A 449 -15.21 6.33 -8.46
C ALA A 449 -14.61 7.27 -9.52
N PRO A 450 -13.47 6.90 -10.14
CA PRO A 450 -12.95 7.63 -11.27
C PRO A 450 -13.95 7.63 -12.44
N LEU A 451 -13.98 8.70 -13.23
CA LEU A 451 -14.80 8.77 -14.44
C LEU A 451 -14.25 7.88 -15.55
N THR A 452 -12.94 7.64 -15.54
CA THR A 452 -12.26 6.65 -16.37
C THR A 452 -12.89 5.28 -16.14
N GLY A 453 -13.58 4.73 -17.15
CA GLY A 453 -14.28 3.44 -17.03
C GLY A 453 -15.76 3.52 -16.65
N LYS A 454 -16.34 4.70 -16.43
CA LYS A 454 -17.78 4.88 -16.60
C LYS A 454 -18.01 4.98 -18.11
N GLY A 455 -18.67 3.98 -18.70
CA GLY A 455 -18.81 3.86 -20.13
C GLY A 455 -19.23 5.19 -20.77
N VAL A 456 -18.48 5.60 -21.79
CA VAL A 456 -18.93 6.48 -22.86
C VAL A 456 -19.90 5.68 -23.73
#